data_6db53e4c4795f703ccd777432f0d20b9
#
_entry.id   6db53e4c4795f703ccd777432f0d20b9
#
_cell.length_a   1.000
_cell.length_b   1.000
_cell.length_c   1.000
_cell.angle_alpha   90.00
_cell.angle_beta   90.00
_cell.angle_gamma   90.00
#
_symmetry.space_group_name_H-M   'P 1'
#
loop_
_entity.id
_entity.type
_entity.pdbx_description
1 polymer ?
#
loop_
_entity_poly.entity_id
_entity_poly.type
_entity_poly.pdbx_seq_one_letter_code
_entity_poly.pdbx_strand_id
1 'polypeptide(L)'
;EGQTRVDHRNAGIVRLDGVECGAGAILGAPGAGAALLDEVVDRATVVLCGEMLGGMSQAFDLTLEYLKTRDQFGVKIGSFQGLQHRAANVFMEIELARSCVMAAARAVDAGAKDRSKLVSLAKARCSDAYVLAANEGVQIFGGVGMTDEYDIGFYMKRARASELTFGDAAFHRNRWATIGKY
;
A
#
# COMPACT_ATOMS: atom_id res chain seq x y z
N GLU A 1 11.95 -8.21 21.51
CA GLU A 1 10.57 -8.49 21.87
C GLU A 1 9.73 -8.62 20.60
N GLY A 2 9.12 -9.81 20.38
CA GLY A 2 8.27 -10.06 19.21
C GLY A 2 6.93 -9.34 19.33
N GLN A 3 6.37 -8.92 18.20
CA GLN A 3 5.05 -8.29 18.12
C GLN A 3 4.13 -9.06 17.19
N THR A 4 2.86 -9.23 17.59
CA THR A 4 1.81 -9.72 16.71
C THR A 4 1.19 -8.54 15.98
N ARG A 5 1.22 -8.59 14.64
CA ARG A 5 0.62 -7.57 13.77
C ARG A 5 -0.73 -8.04 13.24
N VAL A 6 -1.57 -7.11 12.85
CA VAL A 6 -2.92 -7.41 12.31
C VAL A 6 -2.87 -8.29 11.05
N ASP A 7 -1.80 -8.19 10.27
CA ASP A 7 -1.56 -8.97 9.05
C ASP A 7 -0.72 -10.25 9.30
N HIS A 8 -0.47 -10.58 10.56
CA HIS A 8 0.32 -11.74 11.01
C HIS A 8 1.77 -11.81 10.47
N ARG A 9 2.32 -10.71 9.93
CA ARG A 9 3.73 -10.66 9.56
C ARG A 9 4.60 -10.46 10.79
N ASN A 10 5.78 -11.07 10.77
CA ASN A 10 6.75 -10.95 11.85
C ASN A 10 7.22 -9.51 12.03
N ALA A 11 7.17 -9.02 13.26
CA ALA A 11 7.72 -7.75 13.68
C ALA A 11 8.32 -7.87 15.08
N GLY A 12 9.20 -6.95 15.44
CA GLY A 12 9.82 -6.95 16.75
C GLY A 12 10.36 -5.58 17.11
N ILE A 13 10.41 -5.31 18.40
CA ILE A 13 11.10 -4.15 18.96
C ILE A 13 12.52 -4.56 19.28
N VAL A 14 13.50 -3.86 18.73
CA VAL A 14 14.92 -3.97 19.07
C VAL A 14 15.29 -2.79 19.95
N ARG A 15 15.80 -3.07 21.13
CA ARG A 15 16.32 -2.06 22.07
C ARG A 15 17.84 -2.11 22.01
N LEU A 16 18.45 -0.98 21.74
CA LEU A 16 19.92 -0.83 21.72
C LEU A 16 20.29 0.09 22.88
N ASP A 17 20.86 -0.51 23.93
CA ASP A 17 21.27 0.21 25.13
C ASP A 17 22.74 -0.07 25.42
N GLY A 18 23.54 0.99 25.48
CA GLY A 18 24.99 0.90 25.73
C GLY A 18 25.78 0.12 24.67
N VAL A 19 25.27 -0.04 23.46
CA VAL A 19 25.97 -0.77 22.39
C VAL A 19 27.09 0.11 21.83
N GLU A 20 28.34 -0.35 22.01
CA GLU A 20 29.52 0.30 21.43
C GLU A 20 29.72 -0.14 19.98
N CYS A 21 29.89 0.84 19.08
CA CYS A 21 30.16 0.61 17.68
C CYS A 21 31.53 1.23 17.29
N GLY A 22 32.40 0.40 16.76
CA GLY A 22 33.70 0.88 16.24
C GLY A 22 33.51 1.69 14.93
N ALA A 23 34.54 2.46 14.57
CA ALA A 23 34.52 3.31 13.36
C ALA A 23 34.19 2.54 12.06
N GLY A 24 34.55 1.26 11.98
CA GLY A 24 34.24 0.40 10.84
C GLY A 24 32.73 0.01 10.70
N ALA A 25 31.89 0.31 11.71
CA ALA A 25 30.46 0.09 11.64
C ALA A 25 29.67 1.29 11.05
N ILE A 26 30.37 2.40 10.75
CA ILE A 26 29.75 3.60 10.18
C ILE A 26 29.53 3.38 8.67
N LEU A 27 28.28 3.53 8.23
CA LEU A 27 27.92 3.54 6.81
C LEU A 27 28.01 4.96 6.25
N GLY A 28 28.93 5.16 5.30
CA GLY A 28 29.17 6.47 4.71
C GLY A 28 30.01 7.40 5.60
N ALA A 29 29.85 8.69 5.44
CA ALA A 29 30.56 9.70 6.24
C ALA A 29 29.76 10.06 7.51
N PRO A 30 30.41 10.35 8.64
CA PRO A 30 29.74 10.87 9.82
C PRO A 30 28.89 12.11 9.47
N GLY A 31 27.65 12.13 9.92
CA GLY A 31 26.69 13.21 9.65
C GLY A 31 25.89 13.08 8.34
N ALA A 32 26.25 12.14 7.44
CA ALA A 32 25.55 11.93 6.15
C ALA A 32 24.42 10.91 6.22
N GLY A 33 24.10 10.34 7.38
CA GLY A 33 23.17 9.22 7.54
C GLY A 33 21.74 9.53 7.11
N ALA A 34 21.26 10.77 7.29
CA ALA A 34 19.91 11.17 6.91
C ALA A 34 19.66 11.00 5.40
N ALA A 35 20.56 11.51 4.56
CA ALA A 35 20.43 11.42 3.11
C ALA A 35 20.50 9.96 2.61
N LEU A 36 21.36 9.13 3.21
CA LEU A 36 21.46 7.71 2.91
C LEU A 36 20.17 6.97 3.29
N LEU A 37 19.64 7.27 4.48
CA LEU A 37 18.39 6.67 4.96
C LEU A 37 17.20 7.05 4.07
N ASP A 38 17.09 8.31 3.67
CA ASP A 38 16.04 8.79 2.77
C ASP A 38 16.05 8.04 1.43
N GLU A 39 17.24 7.81 0.86
CA GLU A 39 17.36 7.05 -0.39
C GLU A 39 16.92 5.59 -0.21
N VAL A 40 17.35 4.93 0.86
CA VAL A 40 16.99 3.53 1.15
C VAL A 40 15.49 3.41 1.40
N VAL A 41 14.90 4.33 2.16
CA VAL A 41 13.45 4.34 2.44
C VAL A 41 12.64 4.62 1.17
N ASP A 42 13.09 5.52 0.29
CA ASP A 42 12.41 5.75 -0.99
C ASP A 42 12.39 4.48 -1.85
N ARG A 43 13.51 3.76 -1.97
CA ARG A 43 13.58 2.48 -2.69
C ARG A 43 12.64 1.42 -2.06
N ALA A 44 12.68 1.27 -0.74
CA ALA A 44 11.81 0.35 -0.02
C ALA A 44 10.33 0.71 -0.19
N THR A 45 10.00 2.01 -0.22
CA THR A 45 8.64 2.51 -0.42
C THR A 45 8.10 2.15 -1.81
N VAL A 46 8.90 2.26 -2.87
CA VAL A 46 8.50 1.86 -4.23
C VAL A 46 8.22 0.37 -4.30
N VAL A 47 9.06 -0.47 -3.68
CA VAL A 47 8.83 -1.92 -3.62
C VAL A 47 7.53 -2.23 -2.87
N LEU A 48 7.28 -1.56 -1.74
CA LEU A 48 6.02 -1.68 -1.01
C LEU A 48 4.82 -1.25 -1.86
N CYS A 49 4.93 -0.17 -2.65
CA CYS A 49 3.88 0.25 -3.57
C CYS A 49 3.58 -0.82 -4.63
N GLY A 50 4.61 -1.53 -5.13
CA GLY A 50 4.44 -2.67 -6.02
C GLY A 50 3.66 -3.82 -5.36
N GLU A 51 3.98 -4.16 -4.11
CA GLU A 51 3.22 -5.13 -3.32
C GLU A 51 1.76 -4.68 -3.12
N MET A 52 1.55 -3.41 -2.75
CA MET A 52 0.21 -2.85 -2.56
C MET A 52 -0.62 -2.92 -3.85
N LEU A 53 0.00 -2.62 -4.99
CA LEU A 53 -0.64 -2.71 -6.31
C LEU A 53 -1.07 -4.14 -6.63
N GLY A 54 -0.22 -5.13 -6.37
CA GLY A 54 -0.57 -6.55 -6.52
C GLY A 54 -1.71 -6.96 -5.59
N GLY A 55 -1.66 -6.56 -4.32
CA GLY A 55 -2.69 -6.87 -3.33
C GLY A 55 -4.05 -6.26 -3.67
N MET A 56 -4.11 -4.98 -4.06
CA MET A 56 -5.39 -4.35 -4.45
C MET A 56 -5.96 -4.92 -5.74
N SER A 57 -5.11 -5.27 -6.71
CA SER A 57 -5.54 -5.91 -7.95
C SER A 57 -6.17 -7.28 -7.66
N GLN A 58 -5.51 -8.11 -6.86
CA GLN A 58 -6.03 -9.43 -6.51
C GLN A 58 -7.32 -9.35 -5.68
N ALA A 59 -7.41 -8.42 -4.72
CA ALA A 59 -8.65 -8.19 -3.96
C ALA A 59 -9.81 -7.79 -4.88
N PHE A 60 -9.51 -6.98 -5.89
CA PHE A 60 -10.50 -6.56 -6.88
C PHE A 60 -10.92 -7.71 -7.79
N ASP A 61 -9.99 -8.55 -8.26
CA ASP A 61 -10.30 -9.73 -9.07
C ASP A 61 -11.23 -10.71 -8.33
N LEU A 62 -10.93 -11.00 -7.05
CA LEU A 62 -11.80 -11.80 -6.18
C LEU A 62 -13.21 -11.18 -6.06
N THR A 63 -13.27 -9.87 -5.90
CA THR A 63 -14.52 -9.12 -5.79
C THR A 63 -15.34 -9.20 -7.09
N LEU A 64 -14.68 -9.06 -8.25
CA LEU A 64 -15.35 -9.21 -9.55
C LEU A 64 -15.90 -10.62 -9.78
N GLU A 65 -15.14 -11.65 -9.42
CA GLU A 65 -15.62 -13.03 -9.51
C GLU A 65 -16.82 -13.29 -8.59
N TYR A 66 -16.80 -12.74 -7.38
CA TYR A 66 -17.95 -12.83 -6.48
C TYR A 66 -19.18 -12.12 -7.05
N LEU A 67 -19.04 -10.93 -7.63
CA LEU A 67 -20.11 -10.20 -8.31
C LEU A 67 -20.75 -11.01 -9.44
N LYS A 68 -19.96 -11.77 -10.20
CA LYS A 68 -20.42 -12.60 -11.33
C LYS A 68 -21.08 -13.90 -10.90
N THR A 69 -20.72 -14.42 -9.72
CA THR A 69 -21.12 -15.77 -9.29
C THR A 69 -22.22 -15.78 -8.23
N ARG A 70 -22.28 -14.76 -7.36
CA ARG A 70 -23.22 -14.71 -6.24
C ARG A 70 -24.65 -14.39 -6.71
N ASP A 71 -25.60 -15.21 -6.31
CA ASP A 71 -27.02 -14.99 -6.52
C ASP A 71 -27.67 -14.38 -5.28
N GLN A 72 -28.43 -13.30 -5.45
CA GLN A 72 -29.35 -12.71 -4.47
C GLN A 72 -30.51 -12.04 -5.19
N PHE A 73 -31.66 -12.05 -4.55
CA PHE A 73 -32.91 -11.46 -5.12
C PHE A 73 -33.27 -12.01 -6.51
N GLY A 74 -32.90 -13.27 -6.78
CA GLY A 74 -33.20 -13.96 -8.04
C GLY A 74 -32.27 -13.62 -9.22
N VAL A 75 -31.21 -12.83 -9.01
CA VAL A 75 -30.24 -12.46 -10.04
C VAL A 75 -28.82 -12.48 -9.51
N LYS A 76 -27.84 -12.45 -10.42
CA LYS A 76 -26.43 -12.21 -10.03
C LYS A 76 -26.28 -10.80 -9.45
N ILE A 77 -25.60 -10.68 -8.30
CA ILE A 77 -25.45 -9.37 -7.64
C ILE A 77 -24.71 -8.35 -8.50
N GLY A 78 -23.85 -8.78 -9.40
CA GLY A 78 -23.17 -7.91 -10.38
C GLY A 78 -24.10 -7.25 -11.40
N SER A 79 -25.39 -7.64 -11.48
CA SER A 79 -26.38 -6.94 -12.30
C SER A 79 -26.89 -5.65 -11.66
N PHE A 80 -26.67 -5.44 -10.37
CA PHE A 80 -27.10 -4.22 -9.69
C PHE A 80 -26.18 -3.05 -10.02
N GLN A 81 -26.75 -2.00 -10.60
CA GLN A 81 -26.01 -0.80 -11.04
C GLN A 81 -25.19 -0.15 -9.90
N GLY A 82 -25.71 -0.13 -8.68
CA GLY A 82 -25.00 0.39 -7.52
C GLY A 82 -23.66 -0.33 -7.24
N LEU A 83 -23.62 -1.66 -7.43
CA LEU A 83 -22.39 -2.45 -7.27
C LEU A 83 -21.44 -2.28 -8.47
N GLN A 84 -21.99 -2.14 -9.69
CA GLN A 84 -21.19 -1.86 -10.89
C GLN A 84 -20.45 -0.53 -10.78
N HIS A 85 -21.13 0.52 -10.27
CA HIS A 85 -20.51 1.83 -10.07
C HIS A 85 -19.38 1.79 -9.01
N ARG A 86 -19.58 1.03 -7.93
CA ARG A 86 -18.54 0.82 -6.91
C ARG A 86 -17.33 0.10 -7.51
N ALA A 87 -17.56 -0.97 -8.27
CA ALA A 87 -16.48 -1.70 -8.95
C ALA A 87 -15.74 -0.82 -9.96
N ALA A 88 -16.45 -0.02 -10.76
CA ALA A 88 -15.85 0.90 -11.71
C ALA A 88 -14.96 1.95 -11.02
N ASN A 89 -15.39 2.48 -9.88
CA ASN A 89 -14.59 3.42 -9.08
C ASN A 89 -13.30 2.77 -8.56
N VAL A 90 -13.38 1.55 -8.01
CA VAL A 90 -12.20 0.80 -7.55
C VAL A 90 -11.24 0.55 -8.72
N PHE A 91 -11.75 0.15 -9.88
CA PHE A 91 -10.93 -0.06 -11.08
C PHE A 91 -10.15 1.19 -11.47
N MET A 92 -10.81 2.37 -11.52
CA MET A 92 -10.16 3.63 -11.83
C MET A 92 -9.02 3.94 -10.84
N GLU A 93 -9.26 3.75 -9.55
CA GLU A 93 -8.27 4.03 -8.50
C GLU A 93 -7.04 3.11 -8.61
N ILE A 94 -7.24 1.84 -8.95
CA ILE A 94 -6.15 0.87 -9.19
C ILE A 94 -5.31 1.30 -10.40
N GLU A 95 -5.93 1.70 -11.51
CA GLU A 95 -5.20 2.11 -12.71
C GLU A 95 -4.42 3.43 -12.52
N LEU A 96 -4.98 4.37 -11.76
CA LEU A 96 -4.26 5.58 -11.35
C LEU A 96 -3.08 5.24 -10.43
N ALA A 97 -3.26 4.33 -9.47
CA ALA A 97 -2.17 3.86 -8.61
C ALA A 97 -1.07 3.16 -9.43
N ARG A 98 -1.45 2.30 -10.39
CA ARG A 98 -0.53 1.63 -11.32
C ARG A 98 0.36 2.63 -12.06
N SER A 99 -0.24 3.69 -12.60
CA SER A 99 0.48 4.74 -13.31
C SER A 99 1.50 5.44 -12.41
N CYS A 100 1.11 5.76 -11.16
CA CYS A 100 2.00 6.39 -10.19
C CYS A 100 3.15 5.47 -9.78
N VAL A 101 2.90 4.17 -9.54
CA VAL A 101 3.94 3.18 -9.19
C VAL A 101 4.96 3.04 -10.31
N MET A 102 4.50 2.94 -11.57
CA MET A 102 5.39 2.84 -12.72
C MET A 102 6.26 4.09 -12.91
N ALA A 103 5.70 5.28 -12.67
CA ALA A 103 6.46 6.53 -12.73
C ALA A 103 7.50 6.59 -11.62
N ALA A 104 7.15 6.24 -10.38
CA ALA A 104 8.07 6.21 -9.24
C ALA A 104 9.21 5.21 -9.44
N ALA A 105 8.90 3.98 -9.89
CA ALA A 105 9.89 2.95 -10.15
C ALA A 105 10.93 3.40 -11.19
N ARG A 106 10.47 3.93 -12.33
CA ARG A 106 11.35 4.46 -13.37
C ARG A 106 12.23 5.61 -12.87
N ALA A 107 11.66 6.51 -12.05
CA ALA A 107 12.41 7.63 -11.50
C ALA A 107 13.51 7.19 -10.52
N VAL A 108 13.22 6.18 -9.70
CA VAL A 108 14.20 5.59 -8.77
C VAL A 108 15.31 4.87 -9.54
N ASP A 109 14.98 4.07 -10.54
CA ASP A 109 15.96 3.35 -11.37
C ASP A 109 16.89 4.32 -12.14
N ALA A 110 16.31 5.41 -12.65
CA ALA A 110 17.06 6.44 -13.38
C ALA A 110 17.82 7.41 -12.46
N GLY A 111 17.68 7.33 -11.14
CA GLY A 111 18.26 8.31 -10.21
C GLY A 111 17.74 9.74 -10.43
N ALA A 112 16.49 9.89 -10.89
CA ALA A 112 15.89 11.17 -11.23
C ALA A 112 15.85 12.13 -10.03
N LYS A 113 16.01 13.44 -10.30
CA LYS A 113 16.03 14.47 -9.24
C LYS A 113 14.71 14.60 -8.49
N ASP A 114 13.60 14.28 -9.14
CA ASP A 114 12.23 14.33 -8.60
C ASP A 114 11.74 12.98 -8.06
N ARG A 115 12.62 11.95 -7.98
CA ARG A 115 12.27 10.59 -7.53
C ARG A 115 11.51 10.57 -6.21
N SER A 116 11.98 11.31 -5.20
CA SER A 116 11.34 11.34 -3.87
C SER A 116 9.92 11.93 -3.90
N LYS A 117 9.68 12.90 -4.80
CA LYS A 117 8.34 13.46 -5.04
C LYS A 117 7.41 12.41 -5.67
N LEU A 118 7.90 11.67 -6.70
CA LEU A 118 7.13 10.61 -7.36
C LEU A 118 6.88 9.41 -6.45
N VAL A 119 7.86 9.05 -5.60
CA VAL A 119 7.69 8.02 -4.57
C VAL A 119 6.57 8.39 -3.59
N SER A 120 6.56 9.65 -3.12
CA SER A 120 5.52 10.13 -2.21
C SER A 120 4.14 10.16 -2.87
N LEU A 121 4.06 10.54 -4.15
CA LEU A 121 2.82 10.49 -4.93
C LEU A 121 2.30 9.04 -5.04
N ALA A 122 3.17 8.10 -5.41
CA ALA A 122 2.81 6.69 -5.54
C ALA A 122 2.33 6.09 -4.21
N LYS A 123 3.04 6.35 -3.11
CA LYS A 123 2.67 5.80 -1.80
C LYS A 123 1.35 6.37 -1.29
N ALA A 124 1.12 7.68 -1.42
CA ALA A 124 -0.15 8.29 -1.06
C ALA A 124 -1.31 7.64 -1.85
N ARG A 125 -1.13 7.51 -3.17
CA ARG A 125 -2.16 6.95 -4.04
C ARG A 125 -2.42 5.47 -3.75
N CYS A 126 -1.37 4.66 -3.58
CA CYS A 126 -1.51 3.24 -3.24
C CYS A 126 -2.18 3.03 -1.88
N SER A 127 -1.89 3.89 -0.90
CA SER A 127 -2.54 3.80 0.43
C SER A 127 -4.04 3.97 0.32
N ASP A 128 -4.52 5.03 -0.36
CA ASP A 128 -5.95 5.26 -0.55
C ASP A 128 -6.61 4.16 -1.39
N ALA A 129 -6.01 3.81 -2.52
CA ALA A 129 -6.59 2.84 -3.46
C ALA A 129 -6.68 1.43 -2.86
N TYR A 130 -5.67 0.99 -2.10
CA TYR A 130 -5.70 -0.35 -1.52
C TYR A 130 -6.70 -0.47 -0.38
N VAL A 131 -6.78 0.55 0.49
CA VAL A 131 -7.80 0.59 1.54
C VAL A 131 -9.20 0.63 0.92
N LEU A 132 -9.41 1.42 -0.13
CA LEU A 132 -10.68 1.45 -0.86
C LEU A 132 -11.01 0.08 -1.45
N ALA A 133 -10.11 -0.53 -2.22
CA ALA A 133 -10.35 -1.82 -2.89
C ALA A 133 -10.67 -2.93 -1.88
N ALA A 134 -9.94 -3.00 -0.77
CA ALA A 134 -10.16 -4.00 0.26
C ALA A 134 -11.49 -3.79 1.01
N ASN A 135 -11.83 -2.54 1.36
CA ASN A 135 -13.09 -2.22 2.03
C ASN A 135 -14.30 -2.46 1.12
N GLU A 136 -14.22 -2.08 -0.15
CA GLU A 136 -15.25 -2.36 -1.14
C GLU A 136 -15.42 -3.87 -1.38
N GLY A 137 -14.31 -4.61 -1.39
CA GLY A 137 -14.34 -6.06 -1.45
C GLY A 137 -15.12 -6.66 -0.29
N VAL A 138 -14.73 -6.36 0.97
CA VAL A 138 -15.47 -6.85 2.16
C VAL A 138 -16.94 -6.44 2.12
N GLN A 139 -17.25 -5.21 1.74
CA GLN A 139 -18.63 -4.72 1.64
C GLN A 139 -19.46 -5.51 0.59
N ILE A 140 -18.87 -5.81 -0.56
CA ILE A 140 -19.54 -6.54 -1.66
C ILE A 140 -19.74 -8.01 -1.29
N PHE A 141 -18.79 -8.63 -0.60
CA PHE A 141 -18.96 -9.98 -0.05
C PHE A 141 -20.04 -10.02 1.03
N GLY A 142 -20.32 -8.90 1.71
CA GLY A 142 -21.30 -8.82 2.79
C GLY A 142 -20.86 -9.61 4.03
N GLY A 143 -21.80 -10.25 4.73
CA GLY A 143 -21.50 -10.96 5.98
C GLY A 143 -20.38 -12.00 5.87
N VAL A 144 -20.31 -12.74 4.77
CA VAL A 144 -19.26 -13.77 4.56
C VAL A 144 -17.87 -13.16 4.36
N GLY A 145 -17.76 -11.89 3.93
CA GLY A 145 -16.50 -11.18 3.81
C GLY A 145 -15.81 -10.88 5.16
N MET A 146 -16.54 -11.05 6.27
CA MET A 146 -16.01 -10.92 7.63
C MET A 146 -15.64 -12.27 8.25
N THR A 147 -15.84 -13.37 7.54
CA THR A 147 -15.52 -14.73 7.99
C THR A 147 -14.23 -15.24 7.36
N ASP A 148 -13.76 -16.39 7.85
CA ASP A 148 -12.58 -17.06 7.30
C ASP A 148 -12.90 -17.95 6.07
N GLU A 149 -14.14 -17.90 5.55
CA GLU A 149 -14.53 -18.60 4.32
C GLU A 149 -13.89 -18.01 3.06
N TYR A 150 -13.61 -16.69 3.09
CA TYR A 150 -13.04 -15.96 1.95
C TYR A 150 -11.82 -15.14 2.35
N ASP A 151 -10.85 -15.12 1.46
CA ASP A 151 -9.55 -14.46 1.68
C ASP A 151 -9.62 -12.91 1.68
N ILE A 152 -10.76 -12.32 1.32
CA ILE A 152 -10.89 -10.86 1.20
C ILE A 152 -10.52 -10.11 2.48
N GLY A 153 -10.77 -10.71 3.64
CA GLY A 153 -10.41 -10.17 4.95
C GLY A 153 -8.89 -10.05 5.16
N PHE A 154 -8.07 -10.92 4.55
CA PHE A 154 -6.62 -10.82 4.61
C PHE A 154 -6.10 -9.60 3.86
N TYR A 155 -6.71 -9.27 2.72
CA TYR A 155 -6.36 -8.06 1.96
C TYR A 155 -6.68 -6.79 2.74
N MET A 156 -7.80 -6.74 3.48
CA MET A 156 -8.15 -5.60 4.34
C MET A 156 -7.09 -5.41 5.46
N LYS A 157 -6.71 -6.48 6.14
CA LYS A 157 -5.66 -6.44 7.17
C LYS A 157 -4.32 -6.00 6.59
N ARG A 158 -3.96 -6.52 5.42
CA ARG A 158 -2.71 -6.16 4.74
C ARG A 158 -2.73 -4.74 4.19
N ALA A 159 -3.84 -4.26 3.64
CA ALA A 159 -4.00 -2.88 3.20
C ALA A 159 -3.70 -1.90 4.33
N ARG A 160 -4.30 -2.13 5.52
CA ARG A 160 -4.05 -1.27 6.68
C ARG A 160 -2.61 -1.31 7.16
N ALA A 161 -1.97 -2.49 7.23
CA ALA A 161 -0.57 -2.60 7.61
C ALA A 161 0.36 -1.90 6.62
N SER A 162 0.10 -2.05 5.31
CA SER A 162 0.90 -1.42 4.24
C SER A 162 0.72 0.09 4.20
N GLU A 163 -0.49 0.59 4.46
CA GLU A 163 -0.79 2.02 4.55
C GLU A 163 0.11 2.71 5.58
N LEU A 164 0.27 2.12 6.76
CA LEU A 164 1.07 2.70 7.85
C LEU A 164 2.58 2.52 7.66
N THR A 165 3.01 1.54 6.88
CA THR A 165 4.43 1.25 6.67
C THR A 165 5.08 2.35 5.83
N PHE A 166 6.19 2.92 6.31
CA PHE A 166 6.94 4.03 5.72
C PHE A 166 6.16 5.34 5.58
N GLY A 167 5.09 5.53 6.34
CA GLY A 167 4.23 6.71 6.31
C GLY A 167 2.93 6.48 5.56
N ASP A 168 1.86 7.09 6.06
CA ASP A 168 0.51 7.02 5.49
C ASP A 168 0.30 8.01 4.33
N ALA A 169 -0.91 8.03 3.78
CA ALA A 169 -1.26 8.92 2.69
C ALA A 169 -1.12 10.41 3.05
N ALA A 170 -1.44 10.80 4.29
CA ALA A 170 -1.33 12.18 4.75
C ALA A 170 0.13 12.63 4.85
N PHE A 171 0.99 11.78 5.44
CA PHE A 171 2.43 11.99 5.49
C PHE A 171 3.01 12.19 4.08
N HIS A 172 2.70 11.33 3.14
CA HIS A 172 3.24 11.40 1.79
C HIS A 172 2.70 12.58 0.97
N ARG A 173 1.44 13.00 1.17
CA ARG A 173 0.92 14.24 0.58
C ARG A 173 1.67 15.47 1.10
N ASN A 174 1.90 15.54 2.41
CA ASN A 174 2.68 16.62 3.01
C ASN A 174 4.14 16.62 2.50
N ARG A 175 4.79 15.45 2.45
CA ARG A 175 6.14 15.31 1.93
C ARG A 175 6.22 15.75 0.45
N TRP A 176 5.26 15.34 -0.36
CA TRP A 176 5.17 15.74 -1.78
C TRP A 176 5.04 17.25 -1.93
N ALA A 177 4.17 17.89 -1.14
CA ALA A 177 3.98 19.34 -1.16
C ALA A 177 5.25 20.08 -0.70
N THR A 178 5.90 19.63 0.38
CA THR A 178 7.14 20.20 0.91
C THR A 178 8.27 20.14 -0.13
N ILE A 179 8.46 18.98 -0.80
CA ILE A 179 9.46 18.84 -1.87
C ILE A 179 9.12 19.75 -3.05
N GLY A 180 7.84 19.91 -3.36
CA GLY A 180 7.33 20.78 -4.42
C GLY A 180 7.35 22.27 -4.10
N LYS A 181 7.64 22.64 -2.85
CA LYS A 181 7.63 24.04 -2.35
C LYS A 181 6.26 24.73 -2.46
N TYR A 182 5.19 23.95 -2.20
CA TYR A 182 3.81 24.44 -2.13
C TYR A 182 3.42 24.83 -0.71
#